data_b2654d762f1226a76d8c762d0d1d1a45
#
_entry.id   b2654d762f1226a76d8c762d0d1d1a45
#
_cell.length_a   1.000
_cell.length_b   1.000
_cell.length_c   1.000
_cell.angle_alpha   90.00
_cell.angle_beta   90.00
_cell.angle_gamma   90.00
#
_symmetry.space_group_name_H-M   'P 1'
#
loop_
_entity.id
_entity.type
_entity.pdbx_description
1 polymer ?
#
loop_
_entity_poly.entity_id
_entity_poly.type
_entity_poly.pdbx_seq_one_letter_code
_entity_poly.pdbx_strand_id
1 'polypeptide(L)'
;FNGSNIYVTLEPCSHYGKTPPCVKNIINKKLQKVIFSINDVDKRSKNLAYKKLKKAKINVKRFILKNFAERFYKSYFMQSSKQIPFIDAKLAISKDFFTINKKQKWITNNHSRKVGNFLRSKYDCILSTSKTINYDNPLLDCRIQGLEKKSPAVIIIDRSFKIKKKLKVFKNKSREIFIFTHNNNSAKEQYF
;
A
#
# COMPACT_ATOMS: atom_id res chain seq x y z
N PHE A 1 -18.73 29.60 -0.32
CA PHE A 1 -17.32 29.33 0.08
C PHE A 1 -16.41 30.57 -0.06
N ASN A 2 -16.98 31.73 -0.45
CA ASN A 2 -16.20 32.95 -0.53
C ASN A 2 -15.58 33.29 0.84
N GLY A 3 -14.27 33.61 0.86
CA GLY A 3 -13.55 33.90 2.10
C GLY A 3 -13.15 32.69 2.95
N SER A 4 -13.49 31.46 2.55
CA SER A 4 -13.15 30.24 3.31
C SER A 4 -11.71 29.78 3.08
N ASN A 5 -11.18 29.04 4.04
CA ASN A 5 -9.87 28.38 3.94
C ASN A 5 -10.06 26.89 3.62
N ILE A 6 -9.14 26.32 2.83
CA ILE A 6 -9.08 24.88 2.57
C ILE A 6 -7.75 24.30 3.03
N TYR A 7 -7.82 23.15 3.69
CA TYR A 7 -6.67 22.37 4.13
C TYR A 7 -6.66 21.05 3.35
N VAL A 8 -5.55 20.73 2.73
CA VAL A 8 -5.36 19.48 1.99
C VAL A 8 -3.98 18.90 2.31
N THR A 9 -3.85 17.60 2.23
CA THR A 9 -2.62 16.92 2.59
C THR A 9 -1.55 16.98 1.49
N LEU A 10 -1.96 16.87 0.22
CA LEU A 10 -1.10 16.92 -0.96
C LEU A 10 -1.41 18.17 -1.78
N GLU A 11 -0.45 18.63 -2.57
CA GLU A 11 -0.65 19.73 -3.55
C GLU A 11 -1.90 19.47 -4.41
N PRO A 12 -2.84 20.44 -4.53
CA PRO A 12 -4.03 20.27 -5.36
C PRO A 12 -3.66 20.02 -6.83
N CYS A 13 -4.32 19.06 -7.46
CA CYS A 13 -4.01 18.72 -8.85
C CYS A 13 -4.31 19.88 -9.81
N SER A 14 -3.45 19.99 -10.83
CA SER A 14 -3.49 21.04 -11.84
C SER A 14 -3.83 20.53 -13.24
N HIS A 15 -4.06 19.23 -13.38
CA HIS A 15 -4.39 18.56 -14.63
C HIS A 15 -5.76 17.89 -14.56
N TYR A 16 -6.34 17.59 -15.71
CA TYR A 16 -7.53 16.76 -15.81
C TYR A 16 -7.15 15.28 -15.59
N GLY A 17 -7.83 14.64 -14.65
CA GLY A 17 -7.82 13.20 -14.43
C GLY A 17 -9.22 12.64 -14.69
N LYS A 18 -9.71 11.77 -13.81
CA LYS A 18 -11.12 11.34 -13.82
C LYS A 18 -12.09 12.50 -13.51
N THR A 19 -11.59 13.53 -12.86
CA THR A 19 -12.33 14.74 -12.46
C THR A 19 -11.57 15.99 -12.91
N PRO A 20 -12.25 17.17 -12.98
CA PRO A 20 -11.58 18.44 -13.27
C PRO A 20 -10.51 18.79 -12.24
N PRO A 21 -9.51 19.62 -12.58
CA PRO A 21 -8.44 20.01 -11.67
C PRO A 21 -8.96 20.67 -10.41
N CYS A 22 -8.48 20.24 -9.23
CA CYS A 22 -8.83 20.85 -7.94
C CYS A 22 -8.52 22.35 -7.91
N VAL A 23 -7.40 22.76 -8.50
CA VAL A 23 -7.01 24.18 -8.59
C VAL A 23 -8.07 25.02 -9.30
N LYS A 24 -8.68 24.52 -10.38
CA LYS A 24 -9.77 25.23 -11.10
C LYS A 24 -10.98 25.46 -10.18
N ASN A 25 -11.38 24.42 -9.45
CA ASN A 25 -12.51 24.52 -8.52
C ASN A 25 -12.22 25.47 -7.35
N ILE A 26 -11.00 25.46 -6.82
CA ILE A 26 -10.55 26.37 -5.75
C ILE A 26 -10.66 27.82 -6.21
N ILE A 27 -10.19 28.13 -7.41
CA ILE A 27 -10.24 29.48 -7.99
C ILE A 27 -11.69 29.91 -8.24
N ASN A 28 -12.49 29.06 -8.86
CA ASN A 28 -13.91 29.35 -9.18
C ASN A 28 -14.75 29.61 -7.92
N LYS A 29 -14.43 28.93 -6.81
CA LYS A 29 -15.13 29.10 -5.50
C LYS A 29 -14.59 30.30 -4.72
N LYS A 30 -13.65 31.07 -5.24
CA LYS A 30 -13.05 32.27 -4.62
C LYS A 30 -12.62 32.01 -3.17
N LEU A 31 -11.90 30.89 -2.94
CA LEU A 31 -11.37 30.57 -1.60
C LEU A 31 -10.29 31.61 -1.22
N GLN A 32 -10.24 31.98 0.05
CA GLN A 32 -9.31 32.97 0.55
C GLN A 32 -7.89 32.40 0.70
N LYS A 33 -7.80 31.16 1.21
CA LYS A 33 -6.50 30.56 1.52
C LYS A 33 -6.52 29.06 1.26
N VAL A 34 -5.40 28.58 0.72
CA VAL A 34 -5.12 27.15 0.52
C VAL A 34 -3.90 26.75 1.34
N ILE A 35 -4.03 25.73 2.14
CA ILE A 35 -2.96 25.20 2.99
C ILE A 35 -2.73 23.74 2.62
N PHE A 36 -1.46 23.37 2.29
CA PHE A 36 -1.13 21.97 2.02
C PHE A 36 0.25 21.57 2.56
N SER A 37 0.41 20.25 2.81
CA SER A 37 1.57 19.73 3.52
C SER A 37 2.79 19.56 2.63
N ILE A 38 2.62 18.98 1.44
CA ILE A 38 3.74 18.69 0.51
C ILE A 38 3.33 18.90 -0.95
N ASN A 39 4.31 19.14 -1.78
CA ASN A 39 4.12 19.21 -3.23
C ASN A 39 3.86 17.80 -3.79
N ASP A 40 3.09 17.72 -4.87
CA ASP A 40 2.93 16.49 -5.64
C ASP A 40 4.24 16.15 -6.37
N VAL A 41 4.51 14.85 -6.53
CA VAL A 41 5.63 14.33 -7.32
C VAL A 41 5.26 14.13 -8.79
N ASP A 42 3.97 14.05 -9.10
CA ASP A 42 3.47 13.96 -10.47
C ASP A 42 3.90 15.21 -11.27
N LYS A 43 4.65 15.01 -12.35
CA LYS A 43 5.16 16.08 -13.22
C LYS A 43 4.06 17.01 -13.73
N ARG A 44 2.81 16.52 -13.87
CA ARG A 44 1.64 17.28 -14.32
C ARG A 44 1.09 18.23 -13.27
N SER A 45 1.46 18.06 -12.00
CA SER A 45 0.97 18.85 -10.86
C SER A 45 2.07 19.60 -10.12
N LYS A 46 3.28 19.05 -10.08
CA LYS A 46 4.40 19.52 -9.26
C LYS A 46 4.64 21.02 -9.36
N ASN A 47 4.45 21.72 -8.25
CA ASN A 47 4.59 23.19 -8.11
C ASN A 47 3.64 24.03 -8.99
N LEU A 48 2.74 23.42 -9.76
CA LEU A 48 1.84 24.16 -10.65
C LEU A 48 0.65 24.77 -9.90
N ALA A 49 0.14 24.07 -8.86
CA ALA A 49 -0.93 24.61 -8.05
C ALA A 49 -0.52 25.90 -7.36
N TYR A 50 0.67 25.92 -6.75
CA TYR A 50 1.19 27.12 -6.11
C TYR A 50 1.23 28.32 -7.06
N LYS A 51 1.78 28.13 -8.27
CA LYS A 51 1.88 29.20 -9.29
C LYS A 51 0.50 29.69 -9.72
N LYS A 52 -0.44 28.76 -10.05
CA LYS A 52 -1.80 29.10 -10.50
C LYS A 52 -2.62 29.82 -9.42
N LEU A 53 -2.57 29.34 -8.19
CA LEU A 53 -3.29 29.92 -7.04
C LEU A 53 -2.74 31.33 -6.71
N LYS A 54 -1.43 31.52 -6.73
CA LYS A 54 -0.81 32.85 -6.53
C LYS A 54 -1.22 33.83 -7.63
N LYS A 55 -1.21 33.40 -8.90
CA LYS A 55 -1.70 34.23 -10.03
C LYS A 55 -3.16 34.65 -9.84
N ALA A 56 -3.99 33.76 -9.24
CA ALA A 56 -5.39 34.05 -8.88
C ALA A 56 -5.54 34.85 -7.57
N LYS A 57 -4.46 35.40 -7.01
CA LYS A 57 -4.44 36.20 -5.76
C LYS A 57 -4.94 35.41 -4.52
N ILE A 58 -4.91 34.09 -4.56
CA ILE A 58 -5.25 33.23 -3.43
C ILE A 58 -4.03 33.08 -2.52
N ASN A 59 -4.23 33.23 -1.21
CA ASN A 59 -3.14 33.02 -0.23
C ASN A 59 -2.80 31.53 -0.16
N VAL A 60 -1.51 31.18 -0.26
CA VAL A 60 -1.07 29.77 -0.22
C VAL A 60 -0.02 29.59 0.86
N LYS A 61 -0.30 28.71 1.82
CA LYS A 61 0.65 28.25 2.84
C LYS A 61 1.02 26.79 2.56
N ARG A 62 2.32 26.48 2.50
CA ARG A 62 2.86 25.16 2.18
C ARG A 62 3.67 24.60 3.34
N PHE A 63 3.92 23.29 3.29
CA PHE A 63 4.83 22.56 4.18
C PHE A 63 4.38 22.49 5.65
N ILE A 64 3.06 22.55 5.88
CA ILE A 64 2.51 22.27 7.21
C ILE A 64 2.54 20.76 7.45
N LEU A 65 3.11 20.32 8.59
CA LEU A 65 3.31 18.92 8.94
C LEU A 65 4.06 18.11 7.85
N LYS A 66 5.05 18.76 7.19
CA LYS A 66 5.78 18.19 6.05
C LYS A 66 6.33 16.78 6.34
N ASN A 67 7.05 16.58 7.43
CA ASN A 67 7.66 15.28 7.77
C ASN A 67 6.63 14.17 7.99
N PHE A 68 5.45 14.51 8.51
CA PHE A 68 4.35 13.57 8.66
C PHE A 68 3.77 13.17 7.31
N ALA A 69 3.52 14.16 6.45
CA ALA A 69 2.99 13.94 5.12
C ALA A 69 3.97 13.15 4.21
N GLU A 70 5.27 13.42 4.28
CA GLU A 70 6.29 12.66 3.54
C GLU A 70 6.29 11.18 3.91
N ARG A 71 6.16 10.86 5.22
CA ARG A 71 6.03 9.46 5.66
C ARG A 71 4.73 8.83 5.17
N PHE A 72 3.62 9.55 5.26
CA PHE A 72 2.30 9.07 4.84
C PHE A 72 2.25 8.78 3.33
N TYR A 73 2.82 9.65 2.50
CA TYR A 73 2.83 9.52 1.04
C TYR A 73 4.03 8.74 0.48
N LYS A 74 4.86 8.11 1.33
CA LYS A 74 6.09 7.43 0.90
C LYS A 74 5.83 6.38 -0.20
N SER A 75 4.79 5.55 -0.05
CA SER A 75 4.42 4.53 -1.05
C SER A 75 4.02 5.16 -2.38
N TYR A 76 3.17 6.18 -2.35
CA TYR A 76 2.76 6.94 -3.52
C TYR A 76 3.96 7.56 -4.25
N PHE A 77 4.89 8.17 -3.50
CA PHE A 77 6.08 8.78 -4.07
C PHE A 77 7.02 7.76 -4.71
N MET A 78 7.21 6.60 -4.09
CA MET A 78 8.02 5.52 -4.66
C MET A 78 7.44 5.02 -5.98
N GLN A 79 6.14 4.77 -6.02
CA GLN A 79 5.45 4.31 -7.23
C GLN A 79 5.47 5.40 -8.32
N SER A 80 5.05 6.62 -8.00
CA SER A 80 4.86 7.68 -9.01
C SER A 80 6.15 8.26 -9.56
N SER A 81 7.23 8.35 -8.75
CA SER A 81 8.49 8.94 -9.18
C SER A 81 9.53 7.93 -9.62
N LYS A 82 9.58 6.76 -9.00
CA LYS A 82 10.61 5.73 -9.22
C LYS A 82 10.08 4.48 -9.94
N GLN A 83 8.76 4.34 -10.05
CA GLN A 83 8.09 3.15 -10.62
C GLN A 83 8.51 1.83 -9.94
N ILE A 84 8.81 1.88 -8.64
CA ILE A 84 9.16 0.72 -7.84
C ILE A 84 8.11 0.50 -6.75
N PRO A 85 7.83 -0.76 -6.37
CA PRO A 85 6.89 -1.04 -5.29
C PRO A 85 7.44 -0.54 -3.94
N PHE A 86 6.53 -0.15 -3.06
CA PHE A 86 6.83 0.08 -1.66
C PHE A 86 6.78 -1.26 -0.92
N ILE A 87 7.88 -1.65 -0.27
CA ILE A 87 8.01 -2.94 0.39
C ILE A 87 8.21 -2.75 1.89
N ASP A 88 7.35 -3.37 2.69
CA ASP A 88 7.50 -3.49 4.13
C ASP A 88 7.76 -4.94 4.52
N ALA A 89 8.73 -5.17 5.39
CA ALA A 89 8.99 -6.48 5.98
C ALA A 89 8.32 -6.61 7.34
N LYS A 90 7.46 -7.63 7.51
CA LYS A 90 6.87 -8.00 8.80
C LYS A 90 7.51 -9.25 9.35
N LEU A 91 8.13 -9.15 10.51
CA LEU A 91 8.71 -10.28 11.23
C LEU A 91 8.04 -10.46 12.60
N ALA A 92 7.80 -11.72 12.97
CA ALA A 92 7.45 -12.09 14.34
C ALA A 92 8.71 -12.70 14.97
N ILE A 93 9.27 -12.02 15.96
CA ILE A 93 10.50 -12.42 16.64
C ILE A 93 10.30 -12.47 18.16
N SER A 94 10.99 -13.38 18.81
CA SER A 94 11.10 -13.43 20.27
C SER A 94 12.10 -12.38 20.78
N LYS A 95 12.21 -12.20 22.09
CA LYS A 95 13.18 -11.26 22.69
C LYS A 95 14.64 -11.61 22.34
N ASP A 96 14.92 -12.87 22.13
CA ASP A 96 16.22 -13.43 21.71
C ASP A 96 16.34 -13.59 20.17
N PHE A 97 15.50 -12.87 19.40
CA PHE A 97 15.51 -12.76 17.94
C PHE A 97 15.23 -14.05 17.16
N PHE A 98 14.61 -15.06 17.76
CA PHE A 98 14.17 -16.25 17.03
C PHE A 98 12.80 -16.04 16.36
N THR A 99 12.61 -16.61 15.20
CA THR A 99 11.35 -16.59 14.43
C THR A 99 10.51 -17.85 14.65
N ILE A 100 11.05 -18.86 15.33
CA ILE A 100 10.41 -20.13 15.62
C ILE A 100 10.51 -20.40 17.13
N ASN A 101 9.40 -20.77 17.75
CA ASN A 101 9.37 -21.25 19.13
C ASN A 101 8.95 -22.74 19.13
N LYS A 102 9.83 -23.61 19.61
CA LYS A 102 9.55 -25.07 19.70
C LYS A 102 8.50 -25.41 20.76
N LYS A 103 8.37 -24.57 21.79
CA LYS A 103 7.45 -24.81 22.93
C LYS A 103 6.05 -24.22 22.69
N GLN A 104 5.95 -23.18 21.91
CA GLN A 104 4.68 -22.47 21.67
C GLN A 104 4.50 -22.16 20.19
N LYS A 105 3.29 -22.38 19.68
CA LYS A 105 2.94 -22.09 18.29
C LYS A 105 3.07 -20.61 17.94
N TRP A 106 2.86 -19.71 18.88
CA TRP A 106 2.80 -18.28 18.65
C TRP A 106 3.86 -17.54 19.46
N ILE A 107 4.70 -16.76 18.78
CA ILE A 107 5.67 -15.83 19.39
C ILE A 107 4.97 -14.54 19.83
N THR A 108 4.01 -14.07 19.04
CA THR A 108 3.30 -12.83 19.25
C THR A 108 1.93 -13.06 19.89
N ASN A 109 1.47 -12.08 20.67
CA ASN A 109 0.16 -12.11 21.31
C ASN A 109 -0.99 -11.93 20.29
N ASN A 110 -2.23 -12.04 20.77
CA ASN A 110 -3.42 -11.97 19.94
C ASN A 110 -3.59 -10.58 19.28
N HIS A 111 -3.26 -9.51 20.02
CA HIS A 111 -3.34 -8.15 19.49
C HIS A 111 -2.40 -7.94 18.31
N SER A 112 -1.14 -8.31 18.44
CA SER A 112 -0.16 -8.25 17.34
C SER A 112 -0.59 -9.05 16.10
N ARG A 113 -1.25 -10.20 16.29
CA ARG A 113 -1.79 -10.98 15.18
C ARG A 113 -2.97 -10.29 14.49
N LYS A 114 -3.85 -9.59 15.25
CA LYS A 114 -4.93 -8.76 14.68
C LYS A 114 -4.36 -7.61 13.85
N VAL A 115 -3.32 -6.92 14.36
CA VAL A 115 -2.61 -5.88 13.61
C VAL A 115 -2.01 -6.45 12.31
N GLY A 116 -1.37 -7.63 12.37
CA GLY A 116 -0.85 -8.31 11.18
C GLY A 116 -1.94 -8.65 10.14
N ASN A 117 -3.14 -9.01 10.59
CA ASN A 117 -4.29 -9.20 9.70
C ASN A 117 -4.77 -7.88 9.07
N PHE A 118 -4.82 -6.81 9.87
CA PHE A 118 -5.19 -5.48 9.38
C PHE A 118 -4.19 -4.97 8.32
N LEU A 119 -2.89 -5.15 8.55
CA LEU A 119 -1.87 -4.77 7.58
C LEU A 119 -2.11 -5.41 6.21
N ARG A 120 -2.57 -6.67 6.15
CA ARG A 120 -2.88 -7.33 4.88
C ARG A 120 -3.92 -6.59 4.05
N SER A 121 -4.89 -5.91 4.68
CA SER A 121 -5.88 -5.11 3.95
C SER A 121 -5.34 -3.79 3.38
N LYS A 122 -4.09 -3.45 3.68
CA LYS A 122 -3.43 -2.18 3.27
C LYS A 122 -2.46 -2.35 2.10
N TYR A 123 -2.16 -3.59 1.72
CA TYR A 123 -1.18 -3.91 0.68
C TYR A 123 -1.85 -4.63 -0.48
N ASP A 124 -1.38 -4.37 -1.68
CA ASP A 124 -1.89 -5.00 -2.91
C ASP A 124 -1.47 -6.47 -2.99
N CYS A 125 -0.28 -6.81 -2.48
CA CYS A 125 0.20 -8.18 -2.44
C CYS A 125 1.01 -8.51 -1.18
N ILE A 126 1.10 -9.80 -0.86
CA ILE A 126 1.96 -10.37 0.17
C ILE A 126 2.93 -11.35 -0.47
N LEU A 127 4.23 -11.16 -0.22
CA LEU A 127 5.28 -12.02 -0.72
C LEU A 127 5.71 -13.01 0.36
N SER A 128 5.82 -14.28 0.00
CA SER A 128 6.33 -15.34 0.87
C SER A 128 7.11 -16.39 0.08
N THR A 129 7.74 -17.34 0.75
CA THR A 129 8.43 -18.46 0.11
C THR A 129 7.64 -19.74 0.20
N SER A 130 7.83 -20.65 -0.76
CA SER A 130 7.24 -21.98 -0.73
C SER A 130 7.63 -22.77 0.53
N LYS A 131 8.84 -22.57 1.06
CA LYS A 131 9.29 -23.17 2.31
C LYS A 131 8.38 -22.78 3.47
N THR A 132 8.14 -21.49 3.67
CA THR A 132 7.25 -20.96 4.72
C THR A 132 5.81 -21.46 4.53
N ILE A 133 5.30 -21.40 3.30
CA ILE A 133 3.92 -21.78 3.00
C ILE A 133 3.70 -23.28 3.18
N ASN A 134 4.66 -24.11 2.77
CA ASN A 134 4.61 -25.57 2.98
C ASN A 134 4.66 -25.96 4.46
N TYR A 135 5.43 -25.21 5.28
CA TYR A 135 5.60 -25.48 6.69
C TYR A 135 4.41 -25.01 7.51
N ASP A 136 4.01 -23.74 7.36
CA ASP A 136 2.99 -23.09 8.19
C ASP A 136 1.56 -23.35 7.69
N ASN A 137 1.40 -23.74 6.42
CA ASN A 137 0.12 -23.90 5.73
C ASN A 137 -0.84 -22.71 5.99
N PRO A 138 -0.40 -21.45 5.75
CA PRO A 138 -1.15 -20.27 6.11
C PRO A 138 -2.25 -19.96 5.08
N LEU A 139 -3.28 -19.22 5.50
CA LEU A 139 -4.28 -18.64 4.59
C LEU A 139 -3.75 -17.39 3.87
N LEU A 140 -2.97 -16.55 4.55
CA LEU A 140 -2.45 -15.25 4.09
C LEU A 140 -3.53 -14.24 3.63
N ASP A 141 -4.77 -14.42 4.05
CA ASP A 141 -5.91 -13.55 3.78
C ASP A 141 -6.11 -12.49 4.87
N CYS A 142 -6.97 -11.49 4.59
CA CYS A 142 -7.48 -10.57 5.59
C CYS A 142 -8.72 -11.19 6.24
N ARG A 143 -8.66 -11.41 7.57
CA ARG A 143 -9.73 -11.99 8.38
C ARG A 143 -10.31 -10.99 9.36
N ILE A 144 -10.47 -9.75 8.92
CA ILE A 144 -11.12 -8.69 9.69
C ILE A 144 -12.51 -8.47 9.10
N GLN A 145 -13.51 -8.53 9.95
CA GLN A 145 -14.91 -8.33 9.57
C GLN A 145 -15.09 -7.04 8.77
N GLY A 146 -15.69 -7.16 7.60
CA GLY A 146 -15.90 -6.07 6.65
C GLY A 146 -14.70 -5.72 5.75
N LEU A 147 -13.54 -6.36 5.95
CA LEU A 147 -12.35 -6.16 5.13
C LEU A 147 -11.88 -7.42 4.38
N GLU A 148 -12.65 -8.49 4.37
CA GLU A 148 -12.27 -9.78 3.78
C GLU A 148 -11.95 -9.65 2.28
N LYS A 149 -12.74 -8.84 1.56
CA LYS A 149 -12.54 -8.53 0.14
C LYS A 149 -11.23 -7.78 -0.16
N LYS A 150 -10.59 -7.23 0.87
CA LYS A 150 -9.27 -6.58 0.76
C LYS A 150 -8.12 -7.54 1.06
N SER A 151 -8.32 -8.83 0.88
CA SER A 151 -7.24 -9.80 0.95
C SER A 151 -6.26 -9.58 -0.19
N PRO A 152 -4.94 -9.44 0.10
CA PRO A 152 -3.95 -9.14 -0.92
C PRO A 152 -3.73 -10.33 -1.86
N ALA A 153 -3.28 -10.08 -3.08
CA ALA A 153 -2.70 -11.11 -3.94
C ALA A 153 -1.50 -11.78 -3.23
N VAL A 154 -1.17 -13.00 -3.61
CA VAL A 154 -0.05 -13.73 -3.00
C VAL A 154 1.04 -13.97 -4.03
N ILE A 155 2.26 -13.58 -3.72
CA ILE A 155 3.46 -13.88 -4.49
C ILE A 155 4.25 -14.95 -3.75
N ILE A 156 4.50 -16.08 -4.40
CA ILE A 156 5.24 -17.21 -3.84
C ILE A 156 6.56 -17.36 -4.59
N ILE A 157 7.67 -17.17 -3.89
CA ILE A 157 8.99 -17.48 -4.44
C ILE A 157 9.27 -18.97 -4.20
N ASP A 158 9.38 -19.73 -5.28
CA ASP A 158 9.59 -21.18 -5.25
C ASP A 158 10.58 -21.63 -6.31
N ARG A 159 11.84 -21.31 -6.12
CA ARG A 159 12.92 -21.58 -7.09
C ARG A 159 12.88 -22.99 -7.70
N SER A 160 12.57 -24.00 -6.89
CA SER A 160 12.61 -25.42 -7.27
C SER A 160 11.21 -26.01 -7.50
N PHE A 161 10.18 -25.21 -7.52
CA PHE A 161 8.78 -25.59 -7.67
C PHE A 161 8.35 -26.69 -6.68
N LYS A 162 8.69 -26.51 -5.40
CA LYS A 162 8.40 -27.48 -4.30
C LYS A 162 7.10 -27.20 -3.58
N ILE A 163 6.32 -26.19 -3.98
CA ILE A 163 5.02 -25.89 -3.37
C ILE A 163 4.09 -27.09 -3.44
N LYS A 164 3.42 -27.43 -2.33
CA LYS A 164 2.45 -28.51 -2.27
C LYS A 164 1.10 -28.07 -2.83
N LYS A 165 0.38 -29.00 -3.46
CA LYS A 165 -0.90 -28.72 -4.14
C LYS A 165 -2.04 -28.38 -3.16
N LYS A 166 -2.18 -29.14 -2.07
CA LYS A 166 -3.33 -29.05 -1.14
C LYS A 166 -3.02 -28.14 0.06
N LEU A 167 -2.82 -26.84 -0.18
CA LEU A 167 -2.54 -25.88 0.88
C LEU A 167 -3.68 -24.87 1.07
N LYS A 168 -3.81 -24.36 2.29
CA LYS A 168 -4.88 -23.40 2.65
C LYS A 168 -4.81 -22.11 1.84
N VAL A 169 -3.63 -21.67 1.42
CA VAL A 169 -3.43 -20.46 0.60
C VAL A 169 -4.22 -20.50 -0.70
N PHE A 170 -4.43 -21.69 -1.29
CA PHE A 170 -5.18 -21.90 -2.55
C PHE A 170 -6.70 -22.01 -2.36
N LYS A 171 -7.21 -22.03 -1.12
CA LYS A 171 -8.66 -22.14 -0.87
C LYS A 171 -9.44 -20.88 -1.19
N ASN A 172 -8.81 -19.71 -1.07
CA ASN A 172 -9.45 -18.44 -1.40
C ASN A 172 -9.26 -18.11 -2.88
N LYS A 173 -10.28 -18.40 -3.68
CA LYS A 173 -10.29 -18.17 -5.14
C LYS A 173 -10.61 -16.72 -5.53
N SER A 174 -10.90 -15.83 -4.58
CA SER A 174 -11.24 -14.43 -4.88
C SER A 174 -10.02 -13.53 -5.07
N ARG A 175 -8.81 -14.06 -4.99
CA ARG A 175 -7.55 -13.32 -5.13
C ARG A 175 -6.58 -14.05 -6.04
N GLU A 176 -5.69 -13.30 -6.65
CA GLU A 176 -4.64 -13.83 -7.51
C GLU A 176 -3.49 -14.42 -6.70
N ILE A 177 -2.89 -15.50 -7.24
CA ILE A 177 -1.70 -16.13 -6.67
C ILE A 177 -0.68 -16.30 -7.79
N PHE A 178 0.51 -15.74 -7.60
CA PHE A 178 1.63 -15.81 -8.54
C PHE A 178 2.73 -16.67 -7.94
N ILE A 179 3.22 -17.64 -8.72
CA ILE A 179 4.33 -18.52 -8.33
C ILE A 179 5.52 -18.23 -9.25
N PHE A 180 6.60 -17.73 -8.65
CA PHE A 180 7.86 -17.48 -9.37
C PHE A 180 8.81 -18.66 -9.17
N THR A 181 9.14 -19.35 -10.27
CA THR A 181 9.98 -20.54 -10.25
C THR A 181 10.97 -20.53 -11.41
N HIS A 182 12.10 -21.25 -11.28
CA HIS A 182 13.01 -21.54 -12.37
C HIS A 182 12.70 -22.87 -13.06
N ASN A 183 11.96 -23.76 -12.41
CA ASN A 183 11.66 -25.09 -12.92
C ASN A 183 10.30 -25.08 -13.61
N ASN A 184 10.31 -25.36 -14.92
CA ASN A 184 9.09 -25.59 -15.69
C ASN A 184 8.65 -27.05 -15.51
N ASN A 185 7.44 -27.23 -15.02
CA ASN A 185 6.79 -28.54 -14.90
C ASN A 185 5.32 -28.37 -15.32
N SER A 186 5.06 -28.62 -16.61
CA SER A 186 3.76 -28.40 -17.23
C SER A 186 2.60 -29.12 -16.52
N ALA A 187 2.83 -30.37 -16.08
CA ALA A 187 1.81 -31.13 -15.33
C ALA A 187 1.50 -30.53 -13.95
N LYS A 188 2.43 -29.80 -13.35
CA LYS A 188 2.23 -29.13 -12.08
C LYS A 188 1.67 -27.72 -12.29
N GLU A 189 2.03 -27.04 -13.37
CA GLU A 189 1.50 -25.74 -13.76
C GLU A 189 0.00 -25.79 -14.03
N GLN A 190 -0.49 -26.82 -14.71
CA GLN A 190 -1.92 -27.02 -14.97
C GLN A 190 -2.78 -27.21 -13.72
N TYR A 191 -2.15 -27.48 -12.57
CA TYR A 191 -2.86 -27.64 -11.29
C TYR A 191 -3.15 -26.31 -10.60
N PHE A 192 -2.34 -25.28 -10.80
CA PHE A 192 -2.44 -23.97 -10.15
C PHE A 192 -3.02 -22.93 -11.09
#